data_729d998076a975e2fe3d86b96e29d6c0
#
_entry.id   729d998076a975e2fe3d86b96e29d6c0
#
_cell.length_a   1.000
_cell.length_b   1.000
_cell.length_c   1.000
_cell.angle_alpha   90.00
_cell.angle_beta   90.00
_cell.angle_gamma   90.00
#
_symmetry.space_group_name_H-M   'P 1'
#
loop_
_entity.id
_entity.type
_entity.pdbx_description
1 polymer ?
#
loop_
_entity_poly.entity_id
_entity_poly.type
_entity_poly.pdbx_seq_one_letter_code
_entity_poly.pdbx_strand_id
1 'polypeptide(L)'
;MAHGYSAEWAERRVDDIAARNALTHEWRIRGIADKEYPILTDRLHMGAFGLKIAEHKELKEFEVTYRGKKPIYKGDLPPAMTATELALNALASTVARELHVSNDSHGF
;
A
#
# COMPACT_ATOMS: atom_id res chain seq x y z
N MET A 1 3.05 -4.62 -24.37
CA MET A 1 2.30 -3.70 -23.50
C MET A 1 2.54 -2.26 -23.94
N ALA A 2 1.48 -1.52 -24.12
CA ALA A 2 1.54 -0.17 -24.68
C ALA A 2 2.34 0.83 -23.83
N HIS A 3 2.53 0.57 -22.55
CA HIS A 3 3.19 1.49 -21.63
C HIS A 3 4.49 0.94 -21.04
N GLY A 4 5.06 -0.05 -21.67
CA GLY A 4 6.32 -0.61 -21.23
C GLY A 4 6.23 -1.56 -20.04
N TYR A 5 5.03 -1.87 -19.56
CA TYR A 5 4.85 -2.82 -18.47
C TYR A 5 4.88 -4.25 -18.98
N SER A 6 5.57 -5.12 -18.25
CA SER A 6 5.62 -6.55 -18.57
C SER A 6 4.34 -7.26 -18.13
N ALA A 7 4.11 -8.47 -18.67
CA ALA A 7 3.01 -9.32 -18.21
C ALA A 7 3.16 -9.65 -16.72
N GLU A 8 4.39 -9.91 -16.27
CA GLU A 8 4.67 -10.15 -14.85
C GLU A 8 4.27 -8.94 -13.99
N TRP A 9 4.62 -7.74 -14.43
CA TRP A 9 4.24 -6.53 -13.71
C TRP A 9 2.72 -6.41 -13.59
N ALA A 10 2.00 -6.67 -14.68
CA ALA A 10 0.55 -6.61 -14.70
C ALA A 10 -0.08 -7.61 -13.73
N GLU A 11 0.43 -8.83 -13.67
CA GLU A 11 -0.02 -9.84 -12.71
C GLU A 11 0.22 -9.40 -11.27
N ARG A 12 1.40 -8.86 -10.98
CA ARG A 12 1.71 -8.37 -9.64
C ARG A 12 0.83 -7.19 -9.25
N ARG A 13 0.48 -6.35 -10.21
CA ARG A 13 -0.43 -5.22 -9.96
C ARG A 13 -1.83 -5.71 -9.61
N VAL A 14 -2.33 -6.72 -10.31
CA VAL A 14 -3.63 -7.33 -10.02
C VAL A 14 -3.62 -7.95 -8.62
N ASP A 15 -2.56 -8.69 -8.28
CA ASP A 15 -2.42 -9.30 -6.96
C ASP A 15 -2.39 -8.24 -5.85
N ASP A 16 -1.67 -7.14 -6.08
CA ASP A 16 -1.59 -6.03 -5.14
C ASP A 16 -2.96 -5.39 -4.90
N ILE A 17 -3.71 -5.14 -5.97
CA ILE A 17 -5.06 -4.58 -5.87
C ILE A 17 -5.96 -5.51 -5.07
N ALA A 18 -5.93 -6.80 -5.38
CA ALA A 18 -6.76 -7.79 -4.68
C ALA A 18 -6.41 -7.88 -3.19
N ALA A 19 -5.13 -7.94 -2.87
CA ALA A 19 -4.66 -8.01 -1.48
C ALA A 19 -5.05 -6.76 -0.70
N ARG A 20 -4.92 -5.59 -1.32
CA ARG A 20 -5.29 -4.33 -0.71
C ARG A 20 -6.79 -4.22 -0.47
N ASN A 21 -7.59 -4.66 -1.44
CA ASN A 21 -9.04 -4.66 -1.31
C ASN A 21 -9.49 -5.58 -0.17
N ALA A 22 -8.88 -6.75 -0.05
CA ALA A 22 -9.16 -7.68 1.03
C ALA A 22 -8.84 -7.09 2.40
N LEU A 23 -7.70 -6.40 2.52
CA LEU A 23 -7.30 -5.76 3.76
C LEU A 23 -8.26 -4.61 4.13
N THR A 24 -8.61 -3.77 3.15
CA THR A 24 -9.53 -2.65 3.37
C THR A 24 -10.90 -3.17 3.80
N HIS A 25 -11.35 -4.26 3.20
CA HIS A 25 -12.60 -4.92 3.58
C HIS A 25 -12.56 -5.38 5.04
N GLU A 26 -11.44 -5.97 5.45
CA GLU A 26 -11.24 -6.41 6.83
C GLU A 26 -11.30 -5.23 7.81
N TRP A 27 -10.66 -4.12 7.46
CA TRP A 27 -10.71 -2.90 8.28
C TRP A 27 -12.15 -2.40 8.44
N ARG A 28 -12.92 -2.45 7.35
CA ARG A 28 -14.32 -2.00 7.36
C ARG A 28 -15.17 -2.87 8.28
N ILE A 29 -15.00 -4.19 8.20
CA ILE A 29 -15.71 -5.14 9.06
C ILE A 29 -15.40 -4.87 10.53
N ARG A 30 -14.17 -4.49 10.85
CA ARG A 30 -13.75 -4.20 12.22
C ARG A 30 -14.18 -2.82 12.72
N GLY A 31 -14.85 -2.04 11.89
CA GLY A 31 -15.34 -0.73 12.27
C GLY A 31 -14.29 0.36 12.30
N ILE A 32 -13.16 0.15 11.63
CA ILE A 32 -12.12 1.18 11.53
C ILE A 32 -12.64 2.31 10.66
N ALA A 33 -12.52 3.55 11.16
CA ALA A 33 -13.00 4.73 10.44
C ALA A 33 -12.15 4.99 9.19
N ASP A 34 -12.80 5.45 8.11
CA ASP A 34 -12.13 5.74 6.85
C ASP A 34 -10.94 6.69 7.01
N LYS A 35 -11.05 7.66 7.93
CA LYS A 35 -9.98 8.63 8.18
C LYS A 35 -8.70 7.99 8.74
N GLU A 36 -8.79 6.78 9.27
CA GLU A 36 -7.65 6.06 9.81
C GLU A 36 -6.92 5.23 8.75
N TYR A 37 -7.55 4.97 7.61
CA TYR A 37 -6.98 4.16 6.54
C TYR A 37 -5.62 4.69 6.05
N PRO A 38 -5.46 5.99 5.78
CA PRO A 38 -4.14 6.49 5.36
C PRO A 38 -3.03 6.26 6.38
N ILE A 39 -3.35 6.39 7.66
CA ILE A 39 -2.39 6.17 8.75
C ILE A 39 -1.97 4.70 8.79
N LEU A 40 -2.93 3.80 8.72
CA LEU A 40 -2.67 2.36 8.71
C LEU A 40 -1.89 1.94 7.48
N THR A 41 -2.22 2.53 6.33
CA THR A 41 -1.53 2.27 5.08
C THR A 41 -0.07 2.70 5.16
N ASP A 42 0.20 3.88 5.74
CA ASP A 42 1.55 4.38 5.87
C ASP A 42 2.38 3.50 6.83
N ARG A 43 1.78 3.03 7.91
CA ARG A 43 2.43 2.09 8.83
C ARG A 43 2.75 0.77 8.15
N LEU A 44 1.82 0.26 7.36
CA LEU A 44 2.02 -0.96 6.59
C LEU A 44 3.16 -0.81 5.61
N HIS A 45 3.20 0.31 4.91
CA HIS A 45 4.25 0.64 3.96
C HIS A 45 5.61 0.73 4.63
N MET A 46 5.66 1.38 5.80
CA MET A 46 6.88 1.47 6.59
C MET A 46 7.38 0.07 7.00
N GLY A 47 6.47 -0.81 7.39
CA GLY A 47 6.83 -2.18 7.76
C GLY A 47 7.38 -2.99 6.58
N ALA A 48 6.83 -2.77 5.38
CA ALA A 48 7.25 -3.50 4.18
C ALA A 48 8.54 -2.95 3.58
N PHE A 49 8.69 -1.64 3.50
CA PHE A 49 9.77 -0.99 2.75
C PHE A 49 10.76 -0.21 3.62
N GLY A 50 10.46 -0.04 4.91
CA GLY A 50 11.28 0.79 5.77
C GLY A 50 11.16 2.29 5.50
N LEU A 51 10.16 2.68 4.71
CA LEU A 51 9.93 4.06 4.27
C LEU A 51 8.46 4.39 4.40
N LYS A 52 8.17 5.64 4.72
CA LYS A 52 6.81 6.18 4.59
C LYS A 52 6.47 6.34 3.11
N ILE A 53 5.18 6.38 2.80
CA ILE A 53 4.73 6.53 1.41
C ILE A 53 5.32 7.79 0.77
N ALA A 54 5.32 8.92 1.49
CA ALA A 54 5.90 10.16 0.99
C ALA A 54 7.39 10.03 0.69
N GLU A 55 8.13 9.35 1.57
CA GLU A 55 9.58 9.12 1.38
C GLU A 55 9.84 8.24 0.16
N HIS A 56 8.99 7.22 -0.04
CA HIS A 56 9.10 6.32 -1.19
C HIS A 56 8.83 7.07 -2.49
N LYS A 57 7.83 7.96 -2.49
CA LYS A 57 7.53 8.82 -3.65
C LYS A 57 8.69 9.75 -3.97
N GLU A 58 9.33 10.30 -2.94
CA GLU A 58 10.50 11.14 -3.11
C GLU A 58 11.63 10.38 -3.80
N LEU A 59 11.90 9.14 -3.36
CA LEU A 59 12.92 8.29 -3.99
C LEU A 59 12.61 8.00 -5.45
N LYS A 60 11.35 7.90 -5.82
CA LYS A 60 10.93 7.65 -7.20
C LYS A 60 10.74 8.94 -8.00
N GLU A 61 11.16 10.09 -7.43
CA GLU A 61 11.16 11.37 -8.10
C GLU A 61 9.77 11.86 -8.54
N PHE A 62 8.77 11.62 -7.70
CA PHE A 62 7.42 12.12 -7.95
C PHE A 62 7.40 13.65 -7.95
N GLU A 63 6.56 14.21 -8.80
CA GLU A 63 6.33 15.65 -8.85
C GLU A 63 5.81 16.11 -7.48
N VAL A 64 6.39 17.18 -6.95
CA VAL A 64 6.07 17.66 -5.60
C VAL A 64 5.62 19.11 -5.63
N THR A 65 4.61 19.42 -4.81
CA THR A 65 4.19 20.79 -4.50
C THR A 65 4.29 20.96 -2.99
N TYR A 66 4.30 22.20 -2.52
CA TYR A 66 4.43 22.47 -1.09
C TYR A 66 3.20 23.21 -0.57
N ARG A 67 2.70 22.76 0.57
CA ARG A 67 1.68 23.49 1.33
C ARG A 67 2.37 23.98 2.60
N GLY A 68 2.84 25.24 2.58
CA GLY A 68 3.74 25.75 3.60
C GLY A 68 5.07 25.02 3.54
N LYS A 69 5.44 24.33 4.60
CA LYS A 69 6.69 23.54 4.66
C LYS A 69 6.46 22.06 4.35
N LYS A 70 5.20 21.65 4.14
CA LYS A 70 4.86 20.25 3.92
C LYS A 70 4.89 19.90 2.44
N PRO A 71 5.72 18.93 2.02
CA PRO A 71 5.73 18.47 0.62
C PRO A 71 4.50 17.59 0.36
N ILE A 72 3.90 17.78 -0.82
CA ILE A 72 2.77 16.97 -1.27
C ILE A 72 3.16 16.38 -2.62
N TYR A 73 3.21 15.05 -2.69
CA TYR A 73 3.61 14.34 -3.90
C TYR A 73 2.39 13.96 -4.72
N LYS A 74 2.45 14.26 -6.02
CA LYS A 74 1.34 14.05 -6.94
C LYS A 74 1.31 12.60 -7.43
N GLY A 75 0.12 11.99 -7.38
CA GLY A 75 -0.10 10.67 -7.96
C GLY A 75 0.02 9.53 -6.96
N ASP A 76 -0.29 8.34 -7.44
CA ASP A 76 -0.28 7.11 -6.65
C ASP A 76 1.02 6.35 -6.83
N LEU A 77 1.51 5.74 -5.76
CA LEU A 77 2.76 5.02 -5.76
C LEU A 77 2.72 3.69 -6.54
N PRO A 78 1.67 2.84 -6.42
CA PRO A 78 1.71 1.52 -7.06
C PRO A 78 2.00 1.50 -8.56
N PRO A 79 1.45 2.39 -9.39
CA PRO A 79 1.81 2.40 -10.82
C PRO A 79 3.28 2.65 -11.10
N ALA A 80 4.00 3.26 -10.17
CA ALA A 80 5.43 3.53 -10.30
C ALA A 80 6.31 2.44 -9.67
N MET A 81 5.72 1.45 -9.03
CA MET A 81 6.45 0.35 -8.40
C MET A 81 6.93 -0.66 -9.42
N THR A 82 8.06 -1.31 -9.10
CA THR A 82 8.53 -2.47 -9.86
C THR A 82 7.66 -3.69 -9.52
N ALA A 83 7.77 -4.76 -10.32
CA ALA A 83 7.05 -6.01 -10.04
C ALA A 83 7.41 -6.55 -8.65
N THR A 84 8.67 -6.47 -8.25
CA THR A 84 9.12 -6.93 -6.93
C THR A 84 8.50 -6.09 -5.82
N GLU A 85 8.45 -4.78 -5.99
CA GLU A 85 7.82 -3.90 -5.01
C GLU A 85 6.32 -4.19 -4.87
N LEU A 86 5.63 -4.43 -5.98
CA LEU A 86 4.22 -4.79 -5.96
C LEU A 86 3.99 -6.11 -5.23
N ALA A 87 4.85 -7.09 -5.46
CA ALA A 87 4.77 -8.38 -4.78
C ALA A 87 4.95 -8.22 -3.26
N LEU A 88 5.91 -7.40 -2.85
CA LEU A 88 6.15 -7.12 -1.44
C LEU A 88 4.96 -6.39 -0.81
N ASN A 89 4.40 -5.43 -1.51
CA ASN A 89 3.25 -4.68 -1.03
C ASN A 89 2.03 -5.60 -0.85
N ALA A 90 1.78 -6.49 -1.80
CA ALA A 90 0.70 -7.47 -1.72
C ALA A 90 0.90 -8.42 -0.54
N LEU A 91 2.13 -8.89 -0.34
CA LEU A 91 2.46 -9.77 0.78
C LEU A 91 2.22 -9.07 2.12
N ALA A 92 2.64 -7.81 2.23
CA ALA A 92 2.43 -7.04 3.47
C ALA A 92 0.94 -6.88 3.77
N SER A 93 0.13 -6.59 2.76
CA SER A 93 -1.33 -6.47 2.93
C SER A 93 -1.95 -7.80 3.37
N THR A 94 -1.50 -8.90 2.79
CA THR A 94 -1.99 -10.24 3.12
C THR A 94 -1.62 -10.63 4.55
N VAL A 95 -0.37 -10.39 4.95
CA VAL A 95 0.08 -10.68 6.32
C VAL A 95 -0.69 -9.85 7.34
N ALA A 96 -0.89 -8.57 7.06
CA ALA A 96 -1.65 -7.70 7.96
C ALA A 96 -3.08 -8.21 8.15
N ARG A 97 -3.73 -8.63 7.05
CA ARG A 97 -5.08 -9.18 7.11
C ARG A 97 -5.13 -10.47 7.92
N GLU A 98 -4.17 -11.36 7.71
CA GLU A 98 -4.09 -12.63 8.43
C GLU A 98 -3.89 -12.41 9.93
N LEU A 99 -3.06 -11.44 10.31
CA LEU A 99 -2.85 -11.12 11.71
C LEU A 99 -4.11 -10.59 12.38
N HIS A 100 -4.90 -9.78 11.67
CA HIS A 100 -6.19 -9.31 12.18
C HIS A 100 -7.16 -10.46 12.39
N VAL A 101 -7.26 -11.37 11.43
CA VAL A 101 -8.12 -12.54 11.53
C VAL A 101 -7.67 -13.45 12.68
N SER A 102 -6.37 -13.67 12.82
CA SER A 102 -5.80 -14.48 13.89
C SER A 102 -6.13 -13.89 15.26
N ASN A 103 -6.00 -12.58 15.42
CA ASN A 103 -6.33 -11.92 16.68
C ASN A 103 -7.80 -12.09 17.03
N ASP A 104 -8.69 -12.00 16.07
CA ASP A 104 -10.12 -12.26 16.28
C ASP A 104 -10.36 -13.69 16.71
N SER A 105 -9.68 -14.65 16.05
CA SER A 105 -9.80 -16.07 16.39
C SER A 105 -9.39 -16.35 17.83
N HIS A 106 -8.51 -15.54 18.41
CA HIS A 106 -8.05 -15.67 19.77
C HIS A 106 -8.89 -14.87 20.76
N GLY A 107 -9.96 -14.23 20.30
CA GLY A 107 -10.89 -13.54 21.18
C GLY A 107 -10.46 -12.15 21.64
N PHE A 108 -9.58 -11.54 20.94
CA PHE A 108 -9.14 -10.16 21.24
C PHE A 108 -10.11 -9.10 20.80
#